data_87e3fc98fa900fedcd883995e49f324c
#
_entry.id   87e3fc98fa900fedcd883995e49f324c
#
_cell.length_a   1.000
_cell.length_b   1.000
_cell.length_c   1.000
_cell.angle_alpha   90.00
_cell.angle_beta   90.00
_cell.angle_gamma   90.00
#
_symmetry.space_group_name_H-M   'P 1'
#
loop_
_entity.id
_entity.type
_entity.pdbx_description
1 polymer ?
#
loop_
_entity_poly.entity_id
_entity_poly.type
_entity_poly.pdbx_seq_one_letter_code
_entity_poly.pdbx_strand_id
1 'polypeptide(L)'
;MITQVRPSELNAWLQEQPAGAVVLDVREPWELQTASVKADGFELLAIPMNDIPARLAEVPRDRPLAVLCHHGGRSQRVALFLEQQGYDSVANVAGGIHAWAQERDPSIPRY
;
A
#
# COMPACT_ATOMS: atom_id res chain seq x y z
N MET A 1 5.67 13.24 8.49
CA MET A 1 6.52 12.60 7.46
C MET A 1 6.11 11.14 7.29
N ILE A 2 5.97 10.69 6.06
CA ILE A 2 5.51 9.33 5.78
C ILE A 2 6.69 8.36 5.80
N THR A 3 6.55 7.27 6.56
CA THR A 3 7.52 6.18 6.59
C THR A 3 7.60 5.53 5.21
N GLN A 4 8.81 5.32 4.70
CA GLN A 4 9.05 4.63 3.43
C GLN A 4 9.47 3.20 3.72
N VAL A 5 8.77 2.24 3.12
CA VAL A 5 9.06 0.80 3.30
C VAL A 5 9.25 0.17 1.94
N ARG A 6 10.47 -0.33 1.68
CA ARG A 6 10.73 -1.08 0.45
C ARG A 6 10.08 -2.46 0.54
N PRO A 7 9.66 -3.06 -0.60
CA PRO A 7 9.09 -4.41 -0.56
C PRO A 7 10.00 -5.44 0.11
N SER A 8 11.32 -5.32 -0.03
CA SER A 8 12.28 -6.20 0.65
C SER A 8 12.28 -6.03 2.17
N GLU A 9 11.78 -4.90 2.67
CA GLU A 9 11.72 -4.57 4.09
C GLU A 9 10.35 -4.82 4.69
N LEU A 10 9.37 -5.21 3.87
CA LEU A 10 7.97 -5.29 4.30
C LEU A 10 7.78 -6.28 5.45
N ASN A 11 8.42 -7.45 5.39
CA ASN A 11 8.28 -8.44 6.46
C ASN A 11 8.76 -7.89 7.81
N ALA A 12 9.88 -7.18 7.83
CA ALA A 12 10.39 -6.56 9.05
C ALA A 12 9.42 -5.50 9.56
N TRP A 13 8.88 -4.67 8.66
CA TRP A 13 7.90 -3.66 9.02
C TRP A 13 6.64 -4.29 9.61
N LEU A 14 6.14 -5.37 8.99
CA LEU A 14 4.95 -6.08 9.49
C LEU A 14 5.16 -6.62 10.91
N GLN A 15 6.37 -7.11 11.21
CA GLN A 15 6.69 -7.64 12.53
C GLN A 15 6.74 -6.56 13.61
N GLU A 16 7.06 -5.33 13.23
CA GLU A 16 7.11 -4.19 14.14
C GLU A 16 5.73 -3.60 14.45
N GLN A 17 4.72 -3.97 13.66
CA GLN A 17 3.38 -3.43 13.81
C GLN A 17 2.49 -4.34 14.65
N PRO A 18 1.44 -3.79 15.30
CA PRO A 18 0.38 -4.62 15.86
C PRO A 18 -0.25 -5.48 14.76
N ALA A 19 -0.86 -6.59 15.14
CA ALA A 19 -1.54 -7.46 14.19
C ALA A 19 -2.63 -6.68 13.41
N GLY A 20 -2.90 -7.12 12.18
CA GLY A 20 -3.96 -6.54 11.36
C GLY A 20 -3.50 -5.49 10.36
N ALA A 21 -2.23 -5.52 9.96
CA ALA A 21 -1.73 -4.61 8.93
C ALA A 21 -2.48 -4.79 7.60
N VAL A 22 -2.69 -3.68 6.90
CA VAL A 22 -3.38 -3.61 5.61
C VAL A 22 -2.45 -3.01 4.57
N VAL A 23 -2.34 -3.64 3.41
CA VAL A 23 -1.76 -3.02 2.22
C VAL A 23 -2.91 -2.42 1.42
N LEU A 24 -2.90 -1.11 1.27
CA LEU A 24 -3.91 -0.35 0.53
C LEU A 24 -3.38 -0.08 -0.88
N ASP A 25 -3.91 -0.80 -1.86
CA ASP A 25 -3.54 -0.64 -3.25
C ASP A 25 -4.43 0.43 -3.88
N VAL A 26 -3.83 1.54 -4.32
CA VAL A 26 -4.57 2.71 -4.83
C VAL A 26 -4.48 2.83 -6.34
N ARG A 27 -4.12 1.73 -7.02
CA ARG A 27 -4.05 1.69 -8.48
C ARG A 27 -5.43 1.55 -9.11
N GLU A 28 -5.51 1.78 -10.42
CA GLU A 28 -6.75 1.65 -11.18
C GLU A 28 -7.12 0.18 -11.39
N PRO A 29 -8.43 -0.13 -11.60
CA PRO A 29 -8.86 -1.52 -11.80
C PRO A 29 -8.13 -2.26 -12.93
N TRP A 30 -7.81 -1.57 -14.05
CA TRP A 30 -7.09 -2.22 -15.15
C TRP A 30 -5.67 -2.63 -14.74
N GLU A 31 -5.05 -1.85 -13.83
CA GLU A 31 -3.71 -2.18 -13.31
C GLU A 31 -3.77 -3.42 -12.42
N LEU A 32 -4.82 -3.54 -11.61
CA LEU A 32 -5.02 -4.70 -10.74
C LEU A 32 -5.18 -5.99 -11.56
N GLN A 33 -5.85 -5.90 -12.71
CA GLN A 33 -6.01 -7.04 -13.62
C GLN A 33 -4.71 -7.41 -14.32
N THR A 34 -3.86 -6.43 -14.57
CA THR A 34 -2.57 -6.63 -15.24
C THR A 34 -1.56 -7.28 -14.31
N ALA A 35 -1.48 -6.81 -13.07
CA ALA A 35 -0.53 -7.32 -12.08
C ALA A 35 -1.05 -7.00 -10.69
N SER A 36 -0.99 -7.94 -9.76
CA SER A 36 -1.44 -7.74 -8.38
C SER A 36 -0.51 -8.45 -7.41
N VAL A 37 -0.37 -7.87 -6.21
CA VAL A 37 0.33 -8.53 -5.11
C VAL A 37 -0.58 -9.57 -4.47
N LYS A 38 0.02 -10.55 -3.80
CA LYS A 38 -0.72 -11.56 -3.05
C LYS A 38 -0.64 -11.21 -1.57
N ALA A 39 -1.77 -11.32 -0.87
CA ALA A 39 -1.82 -11.12 0.56
C ALA A 39 -0.97 -12.19 1.26
N ASP A 40 0.00 -11.75 2.05
CA ASP A 40 0.90 -12.64 2.78
C ASP A 40 1.34 -11.94 4.06
N GLY A 41 0.67 -12.25 5.16
CA GLY A 41 0.89 -11.59 6.45
C GLY A 41 0.20 -10.24 6.60
N PHE A 42 -0.67 -9.88 5.67
CA PHE A 42 -1.44 -8.63 5.68
C PHE A 42 -2.76 -8.82 4.95
N GLU A 43 -3.70 -7.93 5.19
CA GLU A 43 -4.95 -7.87 4.43
C GLU A 43 -4.74 -6.91 3.24
N LEU A 44 -5.29 -7.28 2.08
CA LEU A 44 -5.19 -6.45 0.88
C LEU A 44 -6.52 -5.74 0.65
N LEU A 45 -6.48 -4.41 0.54
CA LEU A 45 -7.64 -3.57 0.25
C LEU A 45 -7.32 -2.73 -0.99
N ALA A 46 -8.19 -2.76 -1.98
CA ALA A 46 -7.99 -2.00 -3.22
C ALA A 46 -9.05 -0.90 -3.35
N ILE A 47 -8.62 0.35 -3.39
CA ILE A 47 -9.46 1.51 -3.64
C ILE A 47 -8.68 2.45 -4.53
N PRO A 48 -9.14 2.78 -5.76
CA PRO A 48 -8.43 3.71 -6.63
C PRO A 48 -8.17 5.06 -5.96
N MET A 49 -7.03 5.66 -6.23
CA MET A 49 -6.59 6.89 -5.59
C MET A 49 -7.68 7.98 -5.58
N ASN A 50 -8.33 8.17 -6.72
CA ASN A 50 -9.33 9.25 -6.84
C ASN A 50 -10.62 8.98 -6.05
N ASP A 51 -10.84 7.73 -5.65
CA ASP A 51 -12.02 7.35 -4.86
C ASP A 51 -11.76 7.41 -3.35
N ILE A 52 -10.51 7.58 -2.92
CA ILE A 52 -10.16 7.56 -1.50
C ILE A 52 -10.96 8.58 -0.69
N PRO A 53 -11.08 9.87 -1.11
CA PRO A 53 -11.85 10.83 -0.30
C PRO A 53 -13.30 10.43 -0.10
N ALA A 54 -13.98 9.93 -1.13
CA ALA A 54 -15.38 9.53 -1.05
C ALA A 54 -15.57 8.22 -0.29
N ARG A 55 -14.55 7.37 -0.27
CA ARG A 55 -14.61 6.04 0.35
C ARG A 55 -13.74 5.94 1.61
N LEU A 56 -13.44 7.08 2.23
CA LEU A 56 -12.54 7.13 3.38
C LEU A 56 -13.01 6.24 4.53
N ALA A 57 -14.31 6.08 4.71
CA ALA A 57 -14.88 5.23 5.75
C ALA A 57 -14.51 3.75 5.60
N GLU A 58 -14.10 3.32 4.39
CA GLU A 58 -13.68 1.95 4.13
C GLU A 58 -12.21 1.70 4.51
N VAL A 59 -11.44 2.78 4.74
CA VAL A 59 -10.02 2.68 5.11
C VAL A 59 -9.93 2.62 6.64
N PRO A 60 -9.46 1.50 7.22
CA PRO A 60 -9.45 1.36 8.69
C PRO A 60 -8.48 2.33 9.34
N ARG A 61 -8.92 3.00 10.41
CA ARG A 61 -8.12 3.99 11.15
C ARG A 61 -7.27 3.37 12.24
N ASP A 62 -7.66 2.20 12.71
CA ASP A 62 -7.05 1.54 13.87
C ASP A 62 -6.08 0.42 13.48
N ARG A 63 -5.71 0.35 12.21
CA ARG A 63 -4.81 -0.69 11.69
C ARG A 63 -3.65 -0.05 10.96
N PRO A 64 -2.45 -0.63 11.03
CA PRO A 64 -1.31 -0.15 10.24
C PRO A 64 -1.59 -0.26 8.74
N LEU A 65 -1.26 0.78 7.99
CA LEU A 65 -1.48 0.85 6.55
C LEU A 65 -0.15 1.00 5.81
N ALA A 66 0.05 0.21 4.76
CA ALA A 66 1.11 0.43 3.79
C ALA A 66 0.45 0.68 2.43
N VAL A 67 0.63 1.87 1.88
CA VAL A 67 -0.05 2.29 0.66
C VAL A 67 0.80 1.94 -0.55
N LEU A 68 0.18 1.31 -1.56
CA LEU A 68 0.84 0.73 -2.72
C LEU A 68 0.30 1.33 -4.01
N CYS A 69 1.19 1.69 -4.94
CA CYS A 69 0.82 2.03 -6.31
C CYS A 69 1.83 1.41 -7.30
N HIS A 70 1.97 1.96 -8.51
CA HIS A 70 2.89 1.39 -9.51
C HIS A 70 4.36 1.64 -9.14
N HIS A 71 4.74 2.90 -8.89
CA HIS A 71 6.14 3.28 -8.61
C HIS A 71 6.34 4.02 -7.29
N GLY A 72 5.29 4.29 -6.52
CA GLY A 72 5.38 4.93 -5.22
C GLY A 72 4.92 6.39 -5.16
N GLY A 73 4.63 7.03 -6.29
CA GLY A 73 4.24 8.45 -6.33
C GLY A 73 2.78 8.69 -5.91
N ARG A 74 1.85 7.98 -6.51
CA ARG A 74 0.42 8.08 -6.16
C ARG A 74 0.19 7.66 -4.71
N SER A 75 0.84 6.59 -4.29
CA SER A 75 0.70 6.07 -2.92
C SER A 75 1.27 7.04 -1.90
N GLN A 76 2.34 7.76 -2.22
CA GLN A 76 2.88 8.81 -1.36
C GLN A 76 1.85 9.91 -1.14
N ARG A 77 1.17 10.34 -2.20
CA ARG A 77 0.11 11.37 -2.09
C ARG A 77 -1.05 10.89 -1.24
N VAL A 78 -1.48 9.64 -1.42
CA VAL A 78 -2.57 9.06 -0.62
C VAL A 78 -2.14 8.95 0.84
N ALA A 79 -0.91 8.50 1.10
CA ALA A 79 -0.40 8.39 2.47
C ALA A 79 -0.41 9.75 3.18
N LEU A 80 0.03 10.82 2.49
CA LEU A 80 -0.01 12.18 3.04
C LEU A 80 -1.44 12.64 3.32
N PHE A 81 -2.37 12.36 2.40
CA PHE A 81 -3.79 12.69 2.60
C PHE A 81 -4.34 11.97 3.83
N LEU A 82 -4.07 10.68 3.96
CA LEU A 82 -4.53 9.90 5.12
C LEU A 82 -3.96 10.45 6.43
N GLU A 83 -2.68 10.81 6.44
CA GLU A 83 -2.05 11.40 7.61
C GLU A 83 -2.76 12.70 7.99
N GLN A 84 -3.10 13.54 7.02
CA GLN A 84 -3.84 14.78 7.24
C GLN A 84 -5.25 14.53 7.77
N GLN A 85 -5.83 13.36 7.44
CA GLN A 85 -7.14 12.96 7.93
C GLN A 85 -7.09 12.28 9.31
N GLY A 86 -5.95 12.29 9.97
CA GLY A 86 -5.80 11.78 11.32
C GLY A 86 -5.39 10.31 11.43
N TYR A 87 -4.97 9.68 10.33
CA TYR A 87 -4.45 8.32 10.36
C TYR A 87 -3.04 8.33 10.96
N ASP A 88 -2.80 7.53 11.99
CA ASP A 88 -1.56 7.56 12.78
C ASP A 88 -0.46 6.65 12.25
N SER A 89 -0.83 5.54 11.60
CA SER A 89 0.12 4.51 11.24
C SER A 89 0.04 4.23 9.74
N VAL A 90 0.69 5.10 8.97
CA VAL A 90 0.67 5.05 7.50
C VAL A 90 2.10 5.03 6.97
N ALA A 91 2.39 4.06 6.10
CA ALA A 91 3.65 3.97 5.38
C ALA A 91 3.37 3.97 3.88
N ASN A 92 4.37 4.36 3.10
CA ASN A 92 4.37 4.24 1.64
C ASN A 92 5.25 3.07 1.23
N VAL A 93 4.74 2.20 0.34
CA VAL A 93 5.56 1.15 -0.26
C VAL A 93 6.45 1.81 -1.33
N ALA A 94 7.69 2.09 -0.95
CA ALA A 94 8.64 2.77 -1.81
C ALA A 94 8.95 1.91 -3.05
N GLY A 95 8.87 2.53 -4.22
CA GLY A 95 9.08 1.84 -5.49
C GLY A 95 7.85 1.09 -6.00
N GLY A 96 6.79 0.98 -5.21
CA GLY A 96 5.51 0.40 -5.61
C GLY A 96 5.58 -1.06 -6.03
N ILE A 97 4.60 -1.49 -6.83
CA ILE A 97 4.56 -2.88 -7.31
C ILE A 97 5.72 -3.19 -8.26
N HIS A 98 6.28 -2.17 -8.91
CA HIS A 98 7.48 -2.35 -9.73
C HIS A 98 8.63 -2.90 -8.89
N ALA A 99 8.93 -2.25 -7.76
CA ALA A 99 9.95 -2.74 -6.82
C ALA A 99 9.54 -4.06 -6.16
N TRP A 100 8.23 -4.24 -5.89
CA TRP A 100 7.72 -5.47 -5.32
C TRP A 100 8.05 -6.68 -6.21
N ALA A 101 7.87 -6.53 -7.53
CA ALA A 101 8.21 -7.58 -8.47
C ALA A 101 9.70 -7.89 -8.50
N GLN A 102 10.54 -6.88 -8.26
CA GLN A 102 12.01 -7.05 -8.25
C GLN A 102 12.52 -7.64 -6.95
N GLU A 103 11.95 -7.20 -5.82
CA GLU A 103 12.54 -7.44 -4.50
C GLU A 103 11.83 -8.53 -3.72
N ARG A 104 10.57 -8.81 -4.02
CA ARG A 104 9.75 -9.68 -3.19
C ARG A 104 9.08 -10.82 -3.95
N ASP A 105 8.50 -10.55 -5.12
CA ASP A 105 7.77 -11.57 -5.87
C ASP A 105 8.00 -11.44 -7.37
N PRO A 106 9.00 -12.15 -7.91
CA PRO A 106 9.34 -12.05 -9.34
C PRO A 106 8.28 -12.63 -10.27
N SER A 107 7.27 -13.34 -9.75
CA SER A 107 6.16 -13.85 -10.57
C SER A 107 5.18 -12.75 -10.99
N ILE A 108 5.23 -11.57 -10.38
CA ILE A 108 4.37 -10.45 -10.73
C ILE A 108 4.80 -9.87 -12.07
N PRO A 109 3.88 -9.77 -13.07
CA PRO A 109 4.23 -9.16 -14.35
C PRO A 109 4.60 -7.68 -14.19
N ARG A 110 5.52 -7.22 -15.01
CA ARG A 110 5.85 -5.80 -15.11
C ARG A 110 4.98 -5.14 -16.18
N TYR A 111 4.63 -3.88 -15.93
CA TYR A 111 3.81 -3.15 -16.91
C TYR A 111 4.17 -1.67 -16.95
#